data_f999515893ca33199ddab6f306289f59
#
_entry.id   f999515893ca33199ddab6f306289f59
#
_cell.length_a   1.000
_cell.length_b   1.000
_cell.length_c   1.000
_cell.angle_alpha   90.00
_cell.angle_beta   90.00
_cell.angle_gamma   90.00
#
_symmetry.space_group_name_H-M   'P 1'
#
loop_
_entity.id
_entity.type
_entity.pdbx_description
1 polymer ?
#
loop_
_entity_poly.entity_id
_entity_poly.type
_entity_poly.pdbx_seq_one_letter_code
_entity_poly.pdbx_strand_id
1 'polypeptide(L)'
;MQLSKKSTEGSVTAEFAVILPVVVLVIAMLVNVIVIGMHQSNLHQAAAIAARQLARGEAQHEINTSVTTMTSTSTSVATSSSGDWATVELTSPVPGPLGLIPSIELTAQAKAPNQWTVQP
;
A
#
# COMPACT_ATOMS: atom_id res chain seq x y z
N MET A 1 -22.05 -2.01 53.12
CA MET A 1 -20.67 -1.60 52.85
C MET A 1 -19.99 -2.51 51.84
N GLN A 2 -19.94 -3.82 52.04
CA GLN A 2 -19.31 -4.76 51.16
C GLN A 2 -20.02 -4.85 49.77
N LEU A 3 -21.34 -4.74 49.76
CA LEU A 3 -22.11 -4.76 48.51
C LEU A 3 -21.80 -3.55 47.63
N SER A 4 -21.62 -2.38 48.25
CA SER A 4 -21.27 -1.16 47.55
C SER A 4 -19.87 -1.28 46.90
N LYS A 5 -18.92 -1.86 47.62
CA LYS A 5 -17.57 -2.08 47.14
C LYS A 5 -17.54 -3.03 45.93
N LYS A 6 -18.27 -4.14 46.01
CA LYS A 6 -18.38 -5.11 44.94
C LYS A 6 -19.03 -4.50 43.70
N SER A 7 -20.05 -3.67 43.89
CA SER A 7 -20.75 -2.98 42.82
C SER A 7 -19.81 -2.02 42.09
N THR A 8 -18.97 -1.29 42.84
CA THR A 8 -17.99 -0.37 42.25
C THR A 8 -16.91 -1.13 41.44
N GLU A 9 -16.40 -2.24 41.96
CA GLU A 9 -15.42 -3.06 41.31
C GLU A 9 -15.99 -3.67 40.02
N GLY A 10 -17.23 -4.16 40.05
CA GLY A 10 -17.89 -4.70 38.86
C GLY A 10 -18.11 -3.65 37.79
N SER A 11 -18.44 -2.40 38.22
CA SER A 11 -18.64 -1.30 37.28
C SER A 11 -17.32 -0.92 36.59
N VAL A 12 -16.21 -0.84 37.31
CA VAL A 12 -14.90 -0.55 36.76
C VAL A 12 -14.47 -1.66 35.79
N THR A 13 -14.69 -2.92 36.14
CA THR A 13 -14.35 -4.05 35.26
C THR A 13 -15.20 -4.02 33.99
N ALA A 14 -16.48 -3.68 34.09
CA ALA A 14 -17.38 -3.58 32.96
C ALA A 14 -16.95 -2.45 32.03
N GLU A 15 -16.57 -1.30 32.55
CA GLU A 15 -16.07 -0.18 31.78
C GLU A 15 -14.78 -0.56 31.04
N PHE A 16 -13.87 -1.21 31.73
CA PHE A 16 -12.62 -1.67 31.16
C PHE A 16 -12.86 -2.69 30.03
N ALA A 17 -13.82 -3.59 30.22
CA ALA A 17 -14.17 -4.60 29.23
C ALA A 17 -14.74 -3.97 27.96
N VAL A 18 -15.41 -2.82 28.06
CA VAL A 18 -15.94 -2.08 26.91
C VAL A 18 -14.83 -1.30 26.20
N ILE A 19 -13.93 -0.71 26.98
CA ILE A 19 -12.83 0.11 26.43
C ILE A 19 -11.77 -0.74 25.75
N LEU A 20 -11.46 -1.91 26.30
CA LEU A 20 -10.39 -2.75 25.80
C LEU A 20 -10.54 -3.15 24.32
N PRO A 21 -11.72 -3.62 23.84
CA PRO A 21 -11.88 -3.91 22.43
C PRO A 21 -11.70 -2.67 21.53
N VAL A 22 -12.14 -1.51 22.01
CA VAL A 22 -12.00 -0.26 21.26
C VAL A 22 -10.54 0.12 21.13
N VAL A 23 -9.76 -0.01 22.20
CA VAL A 23 -8.32 0.27 22.18
C VAL A 23 -7.61 -0.67 21.22
N VAL A 24 -7.93 -1.96 21.26
CA VAL A 24 -7.34 -2.96 20.35
C VAL A 24 -7.67 -2.61 18.90
N LEU A 25 -8.92 -2.20 18.65
CA LEU A 25 -9.34 -1.82 17.30
C LEU A 25 -8.54 -0.60 16.81
N VAL A 26 -8.38 0.41 17.67
CA VAL A 26 -7.61 1.60 17.31
C VAL A 26 -6.16 1.25 16.97
N ILE A 27 -5.53 0.41 17.80
CA ILE A 27 -4.16 -0.04 17.56
C ILE A 27 -4.07 -0.80 16.24
N ALA A 28 -5.02 -1.70 15.98
CA ALA A 28 -5.06 -2.45 14.73
C ALA A 28 -5.17 -1.52 13.52
N MET A 29 -5.97 -0.47 13.62
CA MET A 29 -6.12 0.50 12.54
C MET A 29 -4.84 1.30 12.34
N LEU A 30 -4.15 1.67 13.41
CA LEU A 30 -2.88 2.38 13.31
C LEU A 30 -1.82 1.52 12.63
N VAL A 31 -1.72 0.25 13.03
CA VAL A 31 -0.80 -0.70 12.39
C VAL A 31 -1.13 -0.85 10.91
N ASN A 32 -2.41 -0.93 10.58
CA ASN A 32 -2.85 -1.06 9.19
C ASN A 32 -2.42 0.16 8.36
N VAL A 33 -2.56 1.36 8.91
CA VAL A 33 -2.13 2.59 8.22
C VAL A 33 -0.62 2.56 7.95
N ILE A 34 0.17 2.08 8.92
CA ILE A 34 1.62 1.97 8.75
C ILE A 34 1.95 0.98 7.62
N VAL A 35 1.29 -0.18 7.60
CA VAL A 35 1.50 -1.19 6.56
C VAL A 35 1.14 -0.63 5.19
N ILE A 36 0.03 0.10 5.09
CA ILE A 36 -0.37 0.75 3.85
C ILE A 36 0.70 1.75 3.38
N GLY A 37 1.23 2.54 4.30
CA GLY A 37 2.29 3.49 3.98
C GLY A 37 3.55 2.82 3.45
N MET A 38 3.94 1.71 4.06
CA MET A 38 5.09 0.93 3.60
C MET A 38 4.84 0.34 2.21
N HIS A 39 3.65 -0.19 2.00
CA HIS A 39 3.27 -0.76 0.70
C HIS A 39 3.27 0.32 -0.38
N GLN A 40 2.75 1.51 -0.07
CA GLN A 40 2.75 2.64 -0.98
C GLN A 40 4.17 3.06 -1.34
N SER A 41 5.07 3.07 -0.36
CA SER A 41 6.49 3.37 -0.59
C SER A 41 7.12 2.34 -1.53
N ASN A 42 6.82 1.06 -1.32
CA ASN A 42 7.30 0.00 -2.20
C ASN A 42 6.77 0.16 -3.62
N LEU A 43 5.50 0.55 -3.77
CA LEU A 43 4.92 0.81 -5.08
C LEU A 43 5.62 1.96 -5.79
N HIS A 44 5.92 3.05 -5.07
CA HIS A 44 6.64 4.17 -5.67
C HIS A 44 8.03 3.77 -6.15
N GLN A 45 8.75 2.99 -5.35
CA GLN A 45 10.07 2.50 -5.73
C GLN A 45 9.99 1.58 -6.94
N ALA A 46 9.01 0.67 -6.93
CA ALA A 46 8.80 -0.25 -8.05
C ALA A 46 8.42 0.51 -9.33
N ALA A 47 7.58 1.53 -9.20
CA ALA A 47 7.19 2.36 -10.34
C ALA A 47 8.40 3.10 -10.93
N ALA A 48 9.26 3.63 -10.07
CA ALA A 48 10.46 4.35 -10.51
C ALA A 48 11.41 3.41 -11.28
N ILE A 49 11.63 2.21 -10.75
CA ILE A 49 12.51 1.23 -11.40
C ILE A 49 11.88 0.76 -12.70
N ALA A 50 10.57 0.47 -12.70
CA ALA A 50 9.86 0.04 -13.90
C ALA A 50 9.89 1.12 -14.99
N ALA A 51 9.75 2.39 -14.62
CA ALA A 51 9.84 3.49 -15.58
C ALA A 51 11.21 3.56 -16.21
N ARG A 52 12.27 3.33 -15.45
CA ARG A 52 13.63 3.28 -15.97
C ARG A 52 13.82 2.10 -16.91
N GLN A 53 13.26 0.94 -16.58
CA GLN A 53 13.31 -0.24 -17.44
C GLN A 53 12.58 0.02 -18.77
N LEU A 54 11.41 0.63 -18.70
CA LEU A 54 10.66 0.98 -19.89
C LEU A 54 11.42 1.99 -20.74
N ALA A 55 12.04 2.98 -20.09
CA ALA A 55 12.83 3.99 -20.77
C ALA A 55 14.02 3.40 -21.52
N ARG A 56 14.56 2.28 -21.03
CA ARG A 56 15.64 1.57 -21.70
C ARG A 56 15.16 0.60 -22.77
N GLY A 57 13.85 0.50 -22.96
CA GLY A 57 13.27 -0.39 -23.97
C GLY A 57 13.17 -1.85 -23.54
N GLU A 58 13.19 -2.14 -22.26
CA GLU A 58 13.05 -3.51 -21.77
C GLU A 58 11.65 -4.05 -22.06
N ALA A 59 11.55 -5.37 -22.21
CA ALA A 59 10.30 -6.03 -22.53
C ALA A 59 9.29 -5.91 -21.39
N GLN A 60 8.01 -5.82 -21.74
CA GLN A 60 6.93 -5.71 -20.76
C GLN A 60 6.95 -6.86 -19.76
N HIS A 61 7.29 -8.07 -20.22
CA HIS A 61 7.37 -9.24 -19.35
C HIS A 61 8.41 -9.06 -18.26
N GLU A 62 9.56 -8.50 -18.58
CA GLU A 62 10.62 -8.26 -17.62
C GLU A 62 10.21 -7.21 -16.59
N ILE A 63 9.52 -6.15 -17.06
CA ILE A 63 8.99 -5.11 -16.19
C ILE A 63 7.98 -5.69 -15.22
N ASN A 64 7.04 -6.49 -15.70
CA ASN A 64 6.02 -7.12 -14.86
C ASN A 64 6.65 -8.04 -13.83
N THR A 65 7.66 -8.81 -14.22
CA THR A 65 8.37 -9.71 -13.29
C THR A 65 9.07 -8.92 -12.18
N SER A 66 9.75 -7.84 -12.55
CA SER A 66 10.45 -6.99 -11.58
C SER A 66 9.46 -6.39 -10.58
N VAL A 67 8.35 -5.84 -11.07
CA VAL A 67 7.33 -5.23 -10.21
C VAL A 67 6.73 -6.26 -9.27
N THR A 68 6.36 -7.42 -9.77
CA THR A 68 5.78 -8.49 -8.95
C THR A 68 6.74 -8.94 -7.86
N THR A 69 8.02 -9.06 -8.20
CA THR A 69 9.04 -9.46 -7.23
C THR A 69 9.21 -8.41 -6.13
N MET A 70 9.18 -7.12 -6.50
CA MET A 70 9.39 -6.04 -5.55
C MET A 70 8.20 -5.79 -4.65
N THR A 71 6.99 -5.94 -5.17
CA THR A 71 5.77 -5.64 -4.41
C THR A 71 5.17 -6.85 -3.72
N SER A 72 5.54 -8.06 -4.16
CA SER A 72 5.07 -9.34 -3.61
C SER A 72 3.54 -9.48 -3.57
N THR A 73 2.84 -8.71 -4.38
CA THR A 73 1.37 -8.71 -4.42
C THR A 73 0.87 -8.64 -5.85
N SER A 74 -0.44 -8.80 -6.00
CA SER A 74 -1.11 -8.67 -7.29
C SER A 74 -1.14 -7.19 -7.67
N THR A 75 -0.13 -6.72 -8.36
CA THR A 75 -0.02 -5.34 -8.78
C THR A 75 -0.26 -5.25 -10.29
N SER A 76 -1.18 -4.38 -10.67
CA SER A 76 -1.43 -4.08 -12.09
C SER A 76 -0.41 -3.07 -12.58
N VAL A 77 0.17 -3.34 -13.72
CA VAL A 77 1.19 -2.48 -14.34
C VAL A 77 0.63 -1.90 -15.62
N ALA A 78 0.51 -0.59 -15.69
CA ALA A 78 0.14 0.12 -16.90
C ALA A 78 1.34 0.93 -17.37
N THR A 79 1.75 0.72 -18.60
CA THR A 79 2.88 1.43 -19.16
C THR A 79 2.44 2.26 -20.36
N SER A 80 3.06 3.42 -20.50
CA SER A 80 2.83 4.27 -21.67
C SER A 80 4.12 4.99 -22.02
N SER A 81 4.28 5.25 -23.31
CA SER A 81 5.42 6.01 -23.79
C SER A 81 4.87 7.14 -24.64
N SER A 82 5.23 8.36 -24.28
CA SER A 82 4.75 9.55 -24.97
C SER A 82 5.95 10.45 -25.25
N GLY A 83 6.37 10.49 -26.52
CA GLY A 83 7.50 11.28 -26.93
C GLY A 83 8.78 10.86 -26.20
N ASP A 84 9.33 11.78 -25.42
CA ASP A 84 10.59 11.57 -24.71
C ASP A 84 10.43 10.93 -23.35
N TRP A 85 9.19 10.63 -22.95
CA TRP A 85 8.92 10.15 -21.59
C TRP A 85 8.30 8.76 -21.58
N ALA A 86 8.81 7.92 -20.70
CA ALA A 86 8.20 6.64 -20.36
C ALA A 86 7.48 6.81 -19.02
N THR A 87 6.23 6.39 -18.98
CA THR A 87 5.38 6.49 -17.78
C THR A 87 4.94 5.10 -17.36
N VAL A 88 5.07 4.80 -16.07
CA VAL A 88 4.58 3.56 -15.49
C VAL A 88 3.64 3.90 -14.35
N GLU A 89 2.46 3.29 -14.36
CA GLU A 89 1.50 3.42 -13.29
C GLU A 89 1.25 2.04 -12.69
N LEU A 90 1.40 1.93 -11.38
CA LEU A 90 1.16 0.70 -10.65
C LEU A 90 -0.08 0.87 -9.79
N THR A 91 -0.96 -0.12 -9.82
CA THR A 91 -2.16 -0.15 -9.00
C THR A 91 -2.18 -1.45 -8.22
N SER A 92 -2.40 -1.36 -6.92
CA SER A 92 -2.40 -2.50 -6.02
C SER A 92 -3.54 -2.38 -5.03
N PRO A 93 -4.16 -3.50 -4.63
CA PRO A 93 -5.18 -3.46 -3.59
C PRO A 93 -4.57 -3.05 -2.25
N VAL A 94 -5.38 -2.39 -1.42
CA VAL A 94 -4.96 -1.95 -0.10
C VAL A 94 -4.82 -3.17 0.80
N PRO A 95 -3.66 -3.36 1.48
CA PRO A 95 -3.50 -4.48 2.40
C PRO A 95 -4.29 -4.28 3.69
N GLY A 96 -4.60 -5.41 4.35
CA GLY A 96 -5.26 -5.41 5.65
C GLY A 96 -6.77 -5.21 5.56
N PRO A 97 -7.41 -4.85 6.69
CA PRO A 97 -8.87 -4.72 6.76
C PRO A 97 -9.46 -3.71 5.78
N LEU A 98 -8.74 -2.65 5.47
CA LEU A 98 -9.21 -1.65 4.51
C LEU A 98 -9.29 -2.19 3.09
N GLY A 99 -8.61 -3.29 2.80
CA GLY A 99 -8.68 -3.96 1.51
C GLY A 99 -10.02 -4.62 1.23
N LEU A 100 -10.88 -4.73 2.25
CA LEU A 100 -12.25 -5.22 2.07
C LEU A 100 -13.14 -4.22 1.35
N ILE A 101 -12.70 -2.97 1.25
CA ILE A 101 -13.43 -1.93 0.52
C ILE A 101 -12.91 -1.95 -0.93
N PRO A 102 -13.71 -2.42 -1.90
CA PRO A 102 -13.21 -2.61 -3.27
C PRO A 102 -12.89 -1.33 -4.03
N SER A 103 -13.35 -0.19 -3.53
CA SER A 103 -13.10 1.09 -4.19
C SER A 103 -11.77 1.74 -3.78
N ILE A 104 -11.05 1.16 -2.80
CA ILE A 104 -9.79 1.70 -2.32
C ILE A 104 -8.63 0.91 -2.93
N GLU A 105 -7.80 1.60 -3.68
CA GLU A 105 -6.60 1.01 -4.29
C GLU A 105 -5.43 1.97 -4.11
N LEU A 106 -4.23 1.42 -4.01
CA LEU A 106 -3.01 2.20 -3.95
C LEU A 106 -2.45 2.35 -5.36
N THR A 107 -2.11 3.57 -5.73
CA THR A 107 -1.57 3.88 -7.05
C THR A 107 -0.24 4.60 -6.91
N ALA A 108 0.73 4.20 -7.72
CA ALA A 108 2.01 4.89 -7.82
C ALA A 108 2.34 5.10 -9.28
N GLN A 109 2.84 6.27 -9.62
CA GLN A 109 3.20 6.63 -10.98
C GLN A 109 4.62 7.16 -10.99
N ALA A 110 5.38 6.77 -11.99
CA ALA A 110 6.72 7.28 -12.19
C ALA A 110 6.97 7.52 -13.67
N LYS A 111 7.79 8.50 -13.96
CA LYS A 111 8.19 8.85 -15.32
C LYS A 111 9.71 8.85 -15.42
N ALA A 112 10.21 8.42 -16.56
CA ALA A 112 11.63 8.48 -16.86
C ALA A 112 11.81 8.90 -18.31
N PRO A 113 12.86 9.67 -18.63
CA PRO A 113 13.10 10.03 -20.02
C PRO A 113 13.48 8.80 -20.84
N ASN A 114 12.90 8.67 -22.02
CA ASN A 114 13.20 7.57 -22.92
C ASN A 114 14.63 7.68 -23.43
N GLN A 115 15.44 6.68 -23.12
CA GLN A 115 16.83 6.66 -23.56
C GLN A 115 16.96 6.24 -25.04
N TRP A 116 16.05 5.42 -25.49
CA TRP A 116 16.09 4.93 -26.87
C TRP A 116 15.58 5.94 -27.90
N THR A 117 14.90 7.02 -27.45
CA THR A 117 14.45 8.09 -28.32
C THR A 117 15.45 9.26 -28.41
N VAL A 118 16.43 9.29 -27.51
CA VAL A 118 17.46 10.34 -27.51
C VAL A 118 18.56 9.90 -28.46
N GLN A 119 18.40 10.22 -29.71
CA GLN A 119 19.40 9.94 -30.76
C GLN A 119 20.06 11.23 -31.16
N PRO A 120 21.39 11.25 -31.22
CA PRO A 120 22.10 12.41 -31.73
C PRO A 120 21.84 12.66 -33.22
#